data_a2dc5e059c2ad88cf0a280318524ab11
#
_entry.id   a2dc5e059c2ad88cf0a280318524ab11
#
_cell.length_a   1.000
_cell.length_b   1.000
_cell.length_c   1.000
_cell.angle_alpha   90.00
_cell.angle_beta   90.00
_cell.angle_gamma   90.00
#
_symmetry.space_group_name_H-M   'P 1'
#
loop_
_entity.id
_entity.type
_entity.pdbx_description
1 polymer ?
#
loop_
_entity_poly.entity_id
_entity_poly.type
_entity_poly.pdbx_seq_one_letter_code
_entity_poly.pdbx_strand_id
1 'polypeptide(L)'
;MDADDTNRGANAGKGAYRIEHDSMGEVRVPQDAPWGAQTQRSLENFRIGTETLPQGMVRALTLVKKAAAQANVELGVLDRQLGTLIEEAADEVLAGLHPGAFPLRVWQTGSGTQSNMN
;
A
#
# COMPACT_ATOMS: atom_id res chain seq x y z
N MET A 1 27.41 -42.70 -21.33
CA MET A 1 27.40 -41.70 -22.37
C MET A 1 26.05 -41.04 -22.31
N ASP A 2 25.92 -40.28 -21.52
CA ASP A 2 25.97 -38.97 -20.94
C ASP A 2 25.15 -38.00 -21.79
N ALA A 3 23.92 -37.95 -21.44
CA ALA A 3 23.07 -36.88 -21.84
C ALA A 3 22.31 -36.46 -20.59
N ASP A 4 22.87 -35.60 -19.88
CA ASP A 4 22.08 -34.83 -18.94
C ASP A 4 22.74 -33.47 -18.82
N ASP A 5 22.02 -32.48 -19.09
CA ASP A 5 22.04 -31.20 -18.41
C ASP A 5 21.31 -30.13 -19.23
N THR A 6 20.00 -30.15 -19.19
CA THR A 6 19.23 -28.97 -19.60
C THR A 6 18.02 -28.76 -18.68
N ASN A 7 18.28 -28.55 -17.43
CA ASN A 7 17.26 -27.93 -16.58
C ASN A 7 17.84 -26.78 -15.75
N ARG A 8 18.44 -25.80 -16.46
CA ARG A 8 18.76 -24.48 -15.93
C ARG A 8 17.86 -23.46 -16.58
N GLY A 9 16.63 -23.42 -16.16
CA GLY A 9 15.78 -22.39 -16.68
C GLY A 9 14.51 -22.25 -15.89
N ALA A 10 14.46 -21.21 -15.07
CA ALA A 10 13.28 -20.61 -14.51
C ALA A 10 13.24 -20.60 -12.97
N ASN A 11 14.29 -20.14 -12.34
CA ASN A 11 14.13 -19.53 -11.04
C ASN A 11 14.14 -17.99 -11.21
N ALA A 12 13.21 -17.49 -12.02
CA ALA A 12 12.94 -16.08 -12.13
C ALA A 12 12.28 -15.64 -10.82
N GLY A 13 13.08 -15.03 -9.94
CA GLY A 13 12.70 -14.08 -8.94
C GLY A 13 11.39 -14.33 -8.19
N LYS A 14 11.34 -15.26 -7.25
CA LYS A 14 10.43 -15.11 -6.11
C LYS A 14 10.98 -13.94 -5.30
N GLY A 15 10.51 -12.72 -5.58
CA GLY A 15 10.83 -11.55 -4.81
C GLY A 15 10.63 -11.84 -3.32
N ALA A 16 11.47 -11.27 -2.48
CA ALA A 16 11.34 -11.39 -1.04
C ALA A 16 9.98 -10.86 -0.60
N TYR A 17 9.36 -11.49 0.37
CA TYR A 17 8.10 -11.07 0.97
C TYR A 17 8.20 -11.09 2.49
N ARG A 18 7.34 -10.35 3.15
CA ARG A 18 7.10 -10.42 4.58
C ARG A 18 5.70 -10.95 4.85
N ILE A 19 5.48 -11.47 6.05
CA ILE A 19 4.15 -11.90 6.50
C ILE A 19 3.52 -10.75 7.28
N GLU A 20 2.34 -10.36 6.84
CA GLU A 20 1.46 -9.43 7.54
C GLU A 20 0.20 -10.15 8.02
N HIS A 21 -0.48 -9.59 9.00
CA HIS A 21 -1.67 -10.19 9.61
C HIS A 21 -2.83 -9.19 9.61
N ASP A 22 -4.02 -9.71 9.41
CA ASP A 22 -5.29 -9.01 9.66
C ASP A 22 -6.31 -9.96 10.29
N SER A 23 -7.56 -9.55 10.43
CA SER A 23 -8.62 -10.38 10.99
C SER A 23 -8.92 -11.66 10.20
N MET A 24 -8.45 -11.75 8.95
CA MET A 24 -8.61 -12.91 8.07
C MET A 24 -7.40 -13.86 8.11
N GLY A 25 -6.35 -13.53 8.87
CA GLY A 25 -5.14 -14.32 9.03
C GLY A 25 -3.93 -13.74 8.33
N GLU A 26 -2.98 -14.61 7.99
CA GLU A 26 -1.73 -14.24 7.34
C GLU A 26 -1.90 -13.93 5.86
N VAL A 27 -1.11 -12.96 5.39
CA VAL A 27 -0.98 -12.63 3.97
C VAL A 27 0.46 -12.28 3.63
N ARG A 28 0.91 -12.68 2.46
CA ARG A 28 2.24 -12.36 1.95
C ARG A 28 2.22 -11.00 1.27
N VAL A 29 3.06 -10.10 1.74
CA VAL A 29 3.23 -8.77 1.16
C VAL A 29 4.65 -8.66 0.62
N PRO A 30 4.87 -8.10 -0.57
CA PRO A 30 6.24 -7.88 -1.06
C PRO A 30 7.07 -7.12 -0.03
N GLN A 31 8.32 -7.54 0.15
CA GLN A 31 9.18 -7.03 1.23
C GLN A 31 9.28 -5.50 1.24
N ASP A 32 9.40 -4.90 0.07
CA ASP A 32 9.60 -3.46 -0.12
C ASP A 32 8.29 -2.68 -0.36
N ALA A 33 7.14 -3.36 -0.34
CA ALA A 33 5.86 -2.69 -0.54
C ALA A 33 5.49 -1.82 0.66
N PRO A 34 5.12 -0.55 0.45
CA PRO A 34 4.77 0.37 1.53
C PRO A 34 3.34 0.20 2.07
N TRP A 35 2.66 -0.90 1.76
CA TRP A 35 1.32 -1.20 2.23
C TRP A 35 1.26 -2.46 3.10
N GLY A 36 0.15 -2.64 3.79
CA GLY A 36 -0.07 -3.75 4.71
C GLY A 36 -1.00 -4.83 4.16
N ALA A 37 -1.50 -5.66 5.08
CA ALA A 37 -2.33 -6.82 4.78
C ALA A 37 -3.60 -6.50 3.99
N GLN A 38 -4.35 -5.49 4.40
CA GLN A 38 -5.64 -5.14 3.80
C GLN A 38 -5.51 -4.70 2.34
N THR A 39 -4.54 -3.83 2.05
CA THR A 39 -4.26 -3.40 0.68
C THR A 39 -3.79 -4.57 -0.18
N GLN A 40 -2.95 -5.45 0.36
CA GLN A 40 -2.51 -6.65 -0.35
C GLN A 40 -3.68 -7.55 -0.73
N ARG A 41 -4.63 -7.79 0.19
CA ARG A 41 -5.83 -8.58 -0.12
C ARG A 41 -6.69 -7.94 -1.19
N SER A 42 -6.83 -6.62 -1.16
CA SER A 42 -7.56 -5.89 -2.20
C SER A 42 -6.92 -6.06 -3.58
N LEU A 43 -5.60 -5.98 -3.67
CA LEU A 43 -4.86 -6.26 -4.91
C LEU A 43 -5.12 -7.66 -5.47
N GLU A 44 -5.21 -8.65 -4.58
CA GLU A 44 -5.43 -10.04 -4.96
C GLU A 44 -6.88 -10.31 -5.37
N ASN A 45 -7.84 -9.68 -4.68
CA ASN A 45 -9.27 -9.92 -4.88
C ASN A 45 -9.88 -9.10 -6.03
N PHE A 46 -9.33 -7.92 -6.34
CA PHE A 46 -9.88 -7.00 -7.33
C PHE A 46 -8.88 -6.74 -8.47
N ARG A 47 -8.63 -7.76 -9.26
CA ARG A 47 -7.74 -7.71 -10.44
C ARG A 47 -8.50 -7.31 -11.70
N ILE A 48 -9.25 -6.22 -11.64
CA ILE A 48 -10.09 -5.74 -12.72
C ILE A 48 -9.53 -4.41 -13.25
N GLY A 49 -9.26 -4.35 -14.54
CA GLY A 49 -8.68 -3.18 -15.17
C GLY A 49 -7.22 -2.94 -14.80
N THR A 50 -6.70 -1.81 -15.23
CA THR A 50 -5.32 -1.38 -14.94
C THR A 50 -5.27 -0.01 -14.28
N GLU A 51 -6.37 0.71 -14.29
CA GLU A 51 -6.48 2.08 -13.79
C GLU A 51 -6.41 2.10 -12.27
N THR A 52 -5.53 2.94 -11.75
CA THR A 52 -5.42 3.26 -10.32
C THR A 52 -6.04 4.62 -10.03
N LEU A 53 -6.09 5.01 -8.76
CA LEU A 53 -6.59 6.34 -8.38
C LEU A 53 -5.79 7.44 -9.10
N PRO A 54 -6.48 8.45 -9.65
CA PRO A 54 -5.79 9.62 -10.23
C PRO A 54 -4.88 10.29 -9.19
N GLN A 55 -3.74 10.80 -9.65
CA GLN A 55 -2.77 11.48 -8.79
C GLN A 55 -3.38 12.63 -7.99
N GLY A 56 -4.31 13.38 -8.58
CA GLY A 56 -5.03 14.45 -7.89
C GLY A 56 -5.85 13.95 -6.70
N MET A 57 -6.45 12.77 -6.82
CA MET A 57 -7.20 12.14 -5.73
C MET A 57 -6.27 11.69 -4.59
N VAL A 58 -5.14 11.07 -4.93
CA VAL A 58 -4.12 10.69 -3.95
C VAL A 58 -3.63 11.92 -3.18
N ARG A 59 -3.32 13.01 -3.86
CA ARG A 59 -2.91 14.27 -3.23
C ARG A 59 -3.99 14.83 -2.31
N ALA A 60 -5.24 14.87 -2.75
CA ALA A 60 -6.36 15.39 -1.96
C ALA A 60 -6.58 14.57 -0.68
N LEU A 61 -6.60 13.24 -0.79
CA LEU A 61 -6.71 12.35 0.38
C LEU A 61 -5.52 12.50 1.33
N THR A 62 -4.32 12.64 0.82
CA THR A 62 -3.10 12.87 1.63
C THR A 62 -3.20 14.17 2.42
N LEU A 63 -3.68 15.25 1.80
CA LEU A 63 -3.90 16.53 2.49
C LEU A 63 -4.94 16.40 3.60
N VAL A 64 -6.03 15.69 3.36
CA VAL A 64 -7.05 15.42 4.40
C VAL A 64 -6.46 14.62 5.57
N LYS A 65 -5.67 13.58 5.30
CA LYS A 65 -5.00 12.79 6.34
C LYS A 65 -4.02 13.63 7.15
N LYS A 66 -3.23 14.49 6.50
CA LYS A 66 -2.31 15.40 7.18
C LYS A 66 -3.05 16.37 8.09
N ALA A 67 -4.08 17.04 7.58
CA ALA A 67 -4.89 17.97 8.36
C ALA A 67 -5.59 17.28 9.55
N ALA A 68 -6.10 16.07 9.33
CA ALA A 68 -6.72 15.28 10.40
C ALA A 68 -5.71 14.90 11.50
N ALA A 69 -4.48 14.54 11.14
CA ALA A 69 -3.42 14.24 12.10
C ALA A 69 -3.11 15.45 12.97
N GLN A 70 -2.95 16.63 12.37
CA GLN A 70 -2.71 17.89 13.08
C GLN A 70 -3.84 18.21 14.06
N ALA A 71 -5.09 18.19 13.58
CA ALA A 71 -6.25 18.46 14.41
C ALA A 71 -6.38 17.47 15.59
N ASN A 72 -6.15 16.18 15.33
CA ASN A 72 -6.25 15.16 16.36
C ASN A 72 -5.14 15.25 17.42
N VAL A 73 -3.94 15.69 17.05
CA VAL A 73 -2.88 16.03 18.01
C VAL A 73 -3.26 17.22 18.87
N GLU A 74 -3.79 18.28 18.26
CA GLU A 74 -4.23 19.49 18.99
C GLU A 74 -5.38 19.17 19.98
N LEU A 75 -6.30 18.29 19.59
CA LEU A 75 -7.40 17.82 20.43
C LEU A 75 -6.96 16.82 21.50
N GLY A 76 -5.71 16.35 21.49
CA GLY A 76 -5.19 15.39 22.45
C GLY A 76 -5.70 13.95 22.26
N VAL A 77 -6.29 13.62 21.09
CA VAL A 77 -6.79 12.28 20.77
C VAL A 77 -5.81 11.46 19.93
N LEU A 78 -4.75 12.07 19.47
CA LEU A 78 -3.63 11.42 18.77
C LEU A 78 -2.32 11.79 19.46
N ASP A 79 -1.48 10.78 19.73
CA ASP A 79 -0.14 11.01 20.25
C ASP A 79 0.68 11.91 19.32
N ARG A 80 1.39 12.88 19.91
CA ARG A 80 2.16 13.87 19.13
C ARG A 80 3.24 13.25 18.27
N GLN A 81 3.94 12.22 18.77
CA GLN A 81 5.01 11.58 18.03
C GLN A 81 4.44 10.85 16.80
N LEU A 82 3.32 10.13 16.98
CA LEU A 82 2.63 9.47 15.87
C LEU A 82 2.08 10.49 14.86
N GLY A 83 1.51 11.60 15.35
CA GLY A 83 1.05 12.68 14.48
C GLY A 83 2.16 13.24 13.59
N THR A 84 3.35 13.48 14.16
CA THR A 84 4.52 13.94 13.41
C THR A 84 4.92 12.96 12.32
N LEU A 85 4.97 11.66 12.61
CA LEU A 85 5.29 10.62 11.63
C LEU A 85 4.26 10.56 10.48
N ILE A 86 2.97 10.74 10.80
CA ILE A 86 1.91 10.80 9.78
C ILE A 86 2.10 12.04 8.89
N GLU A 87 2.42 13.19 9.45
CA GLU A 87 2.66 14.41 8.69
C GLU A 87 3.88 14.30 7.77
N GLU A 88 4.98 13.74 8.27
CA GLU A 88 6.20 13.48 7.49
C GLU A 88 5.92 12.53 6.32
N ALA A 89 5.21 11.43 6.56
CA ALA A 89 4.81 10.50 5.51
C ALA A 89 3.89 11.17 4.47
N ALA A 90 2.97 12.00 4.91
CA ALA A 90 2.11 12.77 4.01
C ALA A 90 2.93 13.75 3.13
N ASP A 91 3.92 14.42 3.70
CA ASP A 91 4.79 15.33 2.96
C ASP A 91 5.64 14.59 1.92
N GLU A 92 6.12 13.39 2.23
CA GLU A 92 6.82 12.54 1.26
C GLU A 92 5.92 12.15 0.08
N VAL A 93 4.67 11.76 0.36
CA VAL A 93 3.68 11.46 -0.69
C VAL A 93 3.40 12.68 -1.56
N LEU A 94 3.18 13.84 -0.95
CA LEU A 94 2.95 15.10 -1.67
C LEU A 94 4.14 15.54 -2.52
N ALA A 95 5.35 15.23 -2.08
CA ALA A 95 6.59 15.45 -2.83
C ALA A 95 6.80 14.43 -3.98
N GLY A 96 5.97 13.41 -4.10
CA GLY A 96 6.08 12.39 -5.15
C GLY A 96 7.15 11.33 -4.91
N LEU A 97 7.59 11.12 -3.66
CA LEU A 97 8.67 10.18 -3.34
C LEU A 97 8.23 8.70 -3.37
N HIS A 98 6.93 8.44 -3.35
CA HIS A 98 6.38 7.08 -3.30
C HIS A 98 5.40 6.81 -4.45
N PRO A 99 5.83 6.85 -5.73
CA PRO A 99 4.91 6.77 -6.88
C PRO A 99 4.18 5.42 -6.98
N GLY A 100 4.72 4.35 -6.43
CA GLY A 100 4.12 3.01 -6.44
C GLY A 100 3.37 2.63 -5.16
N ALA A 101 3.17 3.57 -4.23
CA ALA A 101 2.60 3.27 -2.91
C ALA A 101 1.07 3.04 -2.92
N PHE A 102 0.38 3.47 -3.97
CA PHE A 102 -1.09 3.43 -4.09
C PHE A 102 -1.52 2.54 -5.26
N PRO A 103 -1.39 1.20 -5.12
CA PRO A 103 -1.51 0.29 -6.26
C PRO A 103 -2.95 -0.16 -6.55
N LEU A 104 -3.93 0.19 -5.71
CA LEU A 104 -5.29 -0.32 -5.84
C LEU A 104 -5.97 0.17 -7.10
N ARG A 105 -6.75 -0.74 -7.72
CA ARG A 105 -7.53 -0.45 -8.90
C ARG A 105 -8.74 0.40 -8.55
N VAL A 106 -9.22 1.19 -9.50
CA VAL A 106 -10.45 1.99 -9.34
C VAL A 106 -11.69 1.11 -9.28
N TRP A 107 -11.65 -0.09 -9.84
CA TRP A 107 -12.71 -1.09 -9.81
C TRP A 107 -12.67 -1.85 -8.49
N GLN A 108 -13.35 -1.34 -7.51
CA GLN A 108 -13.44 -1.86 -6.14
C GLN A 108 -14.87 -1.68 -5.61
N THR A 109 -15.10 -2.03 -4.34
CA THR A 109 -16.41 -1.83 -3.72
C THR A 109 -16.80 -0.35 -3.69
N GLY A 110 -18.10 -0.07 -3.84
CA GLY A 110 -18.61 1.31 -3.87
C GLY A 110 -18.58 2.05 -2.53
N SER A 111 -18.19 1.38 -1.44
CA SER A 111 -18.14 1.99 -0.09
C SER A 111 -17.00 3.00 0.09
N GLY A 112 -15.97 2.96 -0.74
CA GLY A 112 -14.77 3.80 -0.60
C GLY A 112 -13.75 3.32 0.45
N THR A 113 -14.04 2.25 1.18
CA THR A 113 -13.16 1.72 2.23
C THR A 113 -11.76 1.39 1.70
N GLN A 114 -11.67 0.77 0.53
CA GLN A 114 -10.39 0.39 -0.07
C GLN A 114 -9.57 1.60 -0.49
N SER A 115 -10.18 2.67 -0.96
CA SER A 115 -9.50 3.94 -1.24
C SER A 115 -8.92 4.57 0.04
N ASN A 116 -9.61 4.44 1.16
CA ASN A 116 -9.10 4.93 2.45
C ASN A 116 -7.92 4.11 2.97
N MET A 117 -7.87 2.82 2.68
CA MET A 117 -6.79 1.92 3.11
C MET A 117 -5.58 1.90 2.16
N ASN A 118 -5.78 2.35 0.94
CA ASN A 118 -4.78 2.34 -0.14
C ASN A 118 -3.51 3.14 0.17
#